data_b43d166df84f3809f29cbcc344fb79cb
#
_entry.id   b43d166df84f3809f29cbcc344fb79cb
#
_cell.length_a   1.000
_cell.length_b   1.000
_cell.length_c   1.000
_cell.angle_alpha   90.00
_cell.angle_beta   90.00
_cell.angle_gamma   90.00
#
_symmetry.space_group_name_H-M   'P 1'
#
loop_
_entity.id
_entity.type
_entity.pdbx_description
1 polymer ?
#
loop_
_entity_poly.entity_id
_entity_poly.type
_entity_poly.pdbx_seq_one_letter_code
_entity_poly.pdbx_strand_id
1 'polypeptide(L)'
;MTRYEEVKQQLQNNPQTWLITGVSGFIGSNLLEALLKLNQNVVGLDNFETGFQHNLDQVSELVTPEQWANFNFIEGDIRKLKDCQKACSNVDFVLHEAALGSVPRSIKDPIKTNMANIDGFLNMLVAAKEAKVKRFVYAA
;
A
#
# COMPACT_ATOMS: atom_id res chain seq x y z
N MET A 1 15.20 -8.19 23.90
CA MET A 1 14.65 -7.92 22.54
C MET A 1 13.14 -8.04 22.60
N THR A 2 12.41 -7.02 22.13
CA THR A 2 10.95 -7.05 22.08
C THR A 2 10.48 -7.92 20.91
N ARG A 3 9.19 -8.33 20.97
CA ARG A 3 8.59 -9.08 19.84
C ARG A 3 8.66 -8.28 18.53
N TYR A 4 8.50 -6.97 18.62
CA TYR A 4 8.59 -6.09 17.45
C TYR A 4 9.99 -6.13 16.82
N GLU A 5 11.03 -6.08 17.65
CA GLU A 5 12.41 -6.15 17.18
C GLU A 5 12.74 -7.51 16.59
N GLU A 6 12.23 -8.59 17.20
CA GLU A 6 12.38 -9.95 16.66
C GLU A 6 11.76 -10.07 15.27
N VAL A 7 10.55 -9.55 15.09
CA VAL A 7 9.85 -9.58 13.80
C VAL A 7 10.61 -8.79 12.75
N LYS A 8 11.12 -7.59 13.09
CA LYS A 8 11.93 -6.81 12.15
C LYS A 8 13.16 -7.59 11.70
N GLN A 9 13.83 -8.25 12.63
CA GLN A 9 15.02 -9.06 12.30
C GLN A 9 14.67 -10.25 11.42
N GLN A 10 13.56 -10.93 11.70
CA GLN A 10 13.06 -12.02 10.86
C GLN A 10 12.76 -11.57 9.43
N LEU A 11 12.16 -10.40 9.27
CA LEU A 11 11.88 -9.82 7.96
C LEU A 11 13.15 -9.49 7.20
N GLN A 12 14.15 -8.91 7.87
CA GLN A 12 15.44 -8.63 7.23
C GLN A 12 16.16 -9.90 6.78
N ASN A 13 16.07 -10.97 7.55
CA ASN A 13 16.70 -12.25 7.23
C ASN A 13 15.92 -13.02 6.13
N ASN A 14 14.64 -12.76 5.99
CA ASN A 14 13.78 -13.40 4.99
C ASN A 14 12.83 -12.37 4.38
N PRO A 15 13.31 -11.52 3.45
CA PRO A 15 12.50 -10.46 2.86
C PRO A 15 11.23 -10.99 2.19
N GLN A 16 10.14 -10.27 2.38
CA GLN A 16 8.85 -10.57 1.81
C GLN A 16 8.47 -9.48 0.80
N THR A 17 7.42 -9.74 0.02
CA THR A 17 6.84 -8.75 -0.89
C THR A 17 5.55 -8.20 -0.31
N TRP A 18 5.50 -6.89 -0.17
CA TRP A 18 4.39 -6.15 0.43
C TRP A 18 3.72 -5.27 -0.61
N LEU A 19 2.40 -5.22 -0.59
CA LEU A 19 1.64 -4.23 -1.34
C LEU A 19 1.12 -3.17 -0.37
N ILE A 20 1.38 -1.90 -0.67
CA ILE A 20 0.78 -0.77 0.04
C ILE A 20 -0.15 -0.06 -0.94
N THR A 21 -1.44 -0.06 -0.67
CA THR A 21 -2.38 0.80 -1.40
C THR A 21 -2.44 2.16 -0.72
N GLY A 22 -2.61 3.23 -1.50
CA GLY A 22 -2.52 4.59 -0.96
C GLY A 22 -1.10 4.96 -0.57
N VAL A 23 -0.12 4.42 -1.29
CA VAL A 23 1.30 4.53 -0.94
C VAL A 23 1.84 5.96 -0.96
N SER A 24 1.24 6.85 -1.75
CA SER A 24 1.65 8.27 -1.82
C SER A 24 0.96 9.16 -0.77
N GLY A 25 0.11 8.58 0.07
CA GLY A 25 -0.51 9.28 1.19
C GLY A 25 0.42 9.36 2.40
N PHE A 26 -0.06 10.03 3.46
CA PHE A 26 0.74 10.22 4.68
C PHE A 26 1.11 8.89 5.34
N ILE A 27 0.12 8.03 5.63
CA ILE A 27 0.37 6.74 6.28
C ILE A 27 1.12 5.81 5.33
N GLY A 28 0.66 5.70 4.08
CA GLY A 28 1.25 4.80 3.10
C GLY A 28 2.73 5.08 2.82
N SER A 29 3.12 6.36 2.69
CA SER A 29 4.51 6.72 2.45
C SER A 29 5.41 6.45 3.66
N ASN A 30 4.89 6.61 4.88
CA ASN A 30 5.62 6.25 6.09
C ASN A 30 5.83 4.73 6.22
N LEU A 31 4.82 3.94 5.85
CA LEU A 31 4.95 2.48 5.80
C LEU A 31 5.97 2.05 4.75
N LEU A 32 5.97 2.71 3.58
CA LEU A 32 6.95 2.46 2.53
C LEU A 32 8.38 2.67 3.04
N GLU A 33 8.64 3.80 3.69
CA GLU A 33 9.95 4.08 4.27
C GLU A 33 10.38 2.99 5.24
N ALA A 34 9.49 2.62 6.18
CA ALA A 34 9.80 1.61 7.18
C ALA A 34 10.13 0.25 6.57
N LEU A 35 9.35 -0.19 5.57
CA LEU A 35 9.56 -1.48 4.92
C LEU A 35 10.82 -1.49 4.07
N LEU A 36 11.10 -0.42 3.33
CA LEU A 36 12.32 -0.33 2.53
C LEU A 36 13.57 -0.34 3.41
N LYS A 37 13.53 0.32 4.57
CA LYS A 37 14.63 0.28 5.54
C LYS A 37 14.85 -1.11 6.14
N LEU A 38 13.85 -1.98 6.10
CA LEU A 38 13.96 -3.39 6.47
C LEU A 38 14.34 -4.28 5.28
N ASN A 39 14.73 -3.67 4.16
CA ASN A 39 15.12 -4.37 2.92
C ASN A 39 14.02 -5.26 2.34
N GLN A 40 12.76 -4.89 2.56
CA GLN A 40 11.64 -5.60 1.98
C GLN A 40 11.40 -5.18 0.53
N ASN A 41 10.72 -6.03 -0.24
CA ASN A 41 10.24 -5.69 -1.57
C ASN A 41 8.86 -5.08 -1.42
N VAL A 42 8.62 -3.92 -2.03
CA VAL A 42 7.36 -3.19 -1.89
C VAL A 42 6.77 -2.85 -3.25
N VAL A 43 5.50 -3.19 -3.43
CA VAL A 43 4.67 -2.70 -4.53
C VAL A 43 3.76 -1.61 -3.97
N GLY A 44 3.71 -0.46 -4.62
CA GLY A 44 2.83 0.62 -4.23
C GLY A 44 1.76 0.86 -5.27
N LEU A 45 0.51 1.00 -4.84
CA LEU A 45 -0.63 1.32 -5.71
C LEU A 45 -1.26 2.63 -5.27
N ASP A 46 -1.36 3.59 -6.17
CA ASP A 46 -2.01 4.87 -5.90
C ASP A 46 -2.46 5.53 -7.21
N ASN A 47 -3.50 6.34 -7.14
CA ASN A 47 -3.95 7.15 -8.27
C ASN A 47 -3.74 8.65 -8.04
N PHE A 48 -3.06 9.03 -6.97
CA PHE A 48 -2.80 10.41 -6.56
C PHE A 48 -4.06 11.26 -6.31
N GLU A 49 -5.20 10.64 -6.05
CA GLU A 49 -6.44 11.38 -5.75
C GLU A 49 -6.27 12.29 -4.52
N THR A 50 -5.62 11.79 -3.47
CA THR A 50 -5.35 12.54 -2.25
C THR A 50 -3.88 12.46 -1.82
N GLY A 51 -3.07 11.63 -2.46
CA GLY A 51 -1.64 11.52 -2.21
C GLY A 51 -0.83 12.44 -3.11
N PHE A 52 0.48 12.52 -2.85
CA PHE A 52 1.36 13.44 -3.56
C PHE A 52 2.66 12.75 -3.96
N GLN A 53 3.11 13.04 -5.17
CA GLN A 53 4.39 12.55 -5.67
C GLN A 53 5.56 12.91 -4.74
N HIS A 54 5.54 14.11 -4.14
CA HIS A 54 6.62 14.54 -3.26
C HIS A 54 6.77 13.65 -2.03
N ASN A 55 5.71 12.97 -1.57
CA ASN A 55 5.81 12.01 -0.47
C ASN A 55 6.70 10.82 -0.86
N LEU A 56 6.58 10.34 -2.10
CA LEU A 56 7.43 9.28 -2.62
C LEU A 56 8.86 9.78 -2.84
N ASP A 57 9.02 11.01 -3.34
CA ASP A 57 10.33 11.61 -3.56
C ASP A 57 11.09 11.75 -2.22
N GLN A 58 10.40 12.15 -1.15
CA GLN A 58 11.00 12.24 0.18
C GLN A 58 11.47 10.88 0.68
N VAL A 59 10.69 9.82 0.47
CA VAL A 59 11.10 8.46 0.86
C VAL A 59 12.37 8.06 0.11
N SER A 60 12.45 8.36 -1.19
CA SER A 60 13.64 8.04 -1.99
C SER A 60 14.91 8.67 -1.44
N GLU A 61 14.81 9.83 -0.79
CA GLU A 61 15.94 10.51 -0.17
C GLU A 61 16.30 9.94 1.21
N LEU A 62 15.36 9.25 1.87
CA LEU A 62 15.53 8.71 3.23
C LEU A 62 16.03 7.28 3.27
N VAL A 63 16.04 6.59 2.13
CA VAL A 63 16.51 5.21 2.00
C VAL A 63 17.72 5.15 1.07
N THR A 64 18.43 4.04 1.06
CA THR A 64 19.58 3.86 0.15
C THR A 64 19.08 3.63 -1.28
N PRO A 65 19.93 3.87 -2.32
CA PRO A 65 19.57 3.54 -3.69
C PRO A 65 19.20 2.06 -3.87
N GLU A 66 19.87 1.16 -3.18
CA GLU A 66 19.59 -0.27 -3.21
C GLU A 66 18.22 -0.58 -2.61
N GLN A 67 17.84 0.08 -1.52
CA GLN A 67 16.52 -0.06 -0.89
C GLN A 67 15.43 0.52 -1.79
N TRP A 68 15.68 1.67 -2.40
CA TRP A 68 14.73 2.28 -3.33
C TRP A 68 14.47 1.39 -4.56
N ALA A 69 15.49 0.68 -5.02
CA ALA A 69 15.35 -0.25 -6.15
C ALA A 69 14.39 -1.41 -5.86
N ASN A 70 14.08 -1.68 -4.58
CA ASN A 70 13.10 -2.70 -4.17
C ASN A 70 11.65 -2.19 -4.23
N PHE A 71 11.44 -0.93 -4.58
CA PHE A 71 10.11 -0.34 -4.70
C PHE A 71 9.65 -0.34 -6.16
N ASN A 72 8.44 -0.86 -6.39
CA ASN A 72 7.78 -0.86 -7.69
C ASN A 72 6.45 -0.13 -7.57
N PHE A 73 6.33 1.03 -8.22
CA PHE A 73 5.12 1.84 -8.18
C PHE A 73 4.19 1.50 -9.34
N ILE A 74 2.91 1.33 -9.04
CA ILE A 74 1.85 1.13 -10.01
C ILE A 74 0.87 2.29 -9.86
N GLU A 75 0.72 3.11 -10.90
CA GLU A 75 -0.34 4.09 -10.94
C GLU A 75 -1.63 3.39 -11.36
N GLY A 76 -2.59 3.33 -10.46
CA GLY A 76 -3.84 2.63 -10.69
C GLY A 76 -4.88 2.96 -9.63
N ASP A 77 -6.06 2.40 -9.79
CA ASP A 77 -7.24 2.75 -9.00
C ASP A 77 -7.89 1.50 -8.41
N ILE A 78 -8.10 1.51 -7.08
CA ILE A 78 -8.76 0.38 -6.40
C ILE A 78 -10.21 0.18 -6.84
N ARG A 79 -10.84 1.20 -7.45
CA ARG A 79 -12.18 1.06 -8.03
C ARG A 79 -12.18 0.16 -9.26
N LYS A 80 -11.02 -0.14 -9.82
CA LYS A 80 -10.83 -1.02 -10.96
C LYS A 80 -10.23 -2.35 -10.51
N LEU A 81 -11.01 -3.42 -10.63
CA LEU A 81 -10.57 -4.74 -10.19
C LEU A 81 -9.26 -5.18 -10.86
N LYS A 82 -9.10 -4.87 -12.15
CA LYS A 82 -7.87 -5.24 -12.88
C LYS A 82 -6.61 -4.60 -12.29
N ASP A 83 -6.71 -3.34 -11.83
CA ASP A 83 -5.58 -2.67 -11.21
C ASP A 83 -5.23 -3.34 -9.87
N CYS A 84 -6.25 -3.74 -9.10
CA CYS A 84 -6.06 -4.46 -7.85
C CYS A 84 -5.43 -5.84 -8.09
N GLN A 85 -5.88 -6.57 -9.10
CA GLN A 85 -5.33 -7.87 -9.46
C GLN A 85 -3.85 -7.76 -9.89
N LYS A 86 -3.52 -6.76 -10.70
CA LYS A 86 -2.14 -6.50 -11.10
C LYS A 86 -1.26 -6.20 -9.89
N ALA A 87 -1.74 -5.37 -8.98
CA ALA A 87 -0.98 -4.98 -7.80
C ALA A 87 -0.76 -6.13 -6.83
N CYS A 88 -1.70 -7.05 -6.70
CA CYS A 88 -1.60 -8.19 -5.78
C CYS A 88 -0.76 -9.36 -6.31
N SER A 89 -0.32 -9.31 -7.57
CA SER A 89 0.43 -10.40 -8.18
C SER A 89 1.76 -10.64 -7.45
N ASN A 90 1.99 -11.85 -6.98
CA ASN A 90 3.20 -12.28 -6.26
C ASN A 90 3.46 -11.52 -4.95
N VAL A 91 2.41 -11.05 -4.31
CA VAL A 91 2.49 -10.32 -3.04
C VAL A 91 2.25 -11.27 -1.86
N ASP A 92 3.04 -11.13 -0.80
CA ASP A 92 2.89 -11.91 0.42
C ASP A 92 1.91 -11.25 1.41
N PHE A 93 2.03 -9.92 1.58
CA PHE A 93 1.25 -9.16 2.55
C PHE A 93 0.67 -7.90 1.92
N VAL A 94 -0.57 -7.56 2.28
CA VAL A 94 -1.22 -6.32 1.83
C VAL A 94 -1.44 -5.40 3.03
N LEU A 95 -1.01 -4.14 2.89
CA LEU A 95 -1.36 -3.04 3.78
C LEU A 95 -2.27 -2.10 2.99
N HIS A 96 -3.57 -2.18 3.27
CA HIS A 96 -4.57 -1.42 2.51
C HIS A 96 -4.88 -0.09 3.21
N GLU A 97 -4.32 0.99 2.68
CA GLU A 97 -4.47 2.35 3.20
C GLU A 97 -5.22 3.27 2.24
N ALA A 98 -5.51 2.82 1.01
CA ALA A 98 -6.21 3.62 0.02
C ALA A 98 -7.67 3.82 0.40
N ALA A 99 -8.08 5.07 0.54
CA ALA A 99 -9.45 5.45 0.83
C ALA A 99 -9.64 6.94 0.57
N LEU A 100 -10.88 7.39 0.45
CA LEU A 100 -11.22 8.80 0.45
C LEU A 100 -11.75 9.18 1.84
N GLY A 101 -11.02 10.05 2.52
CA GLY A 101 -11.42 10.63 3.80
C GLY A 101 -12.18 11.94 3.59
N SER A 102 -12.55 12.58 4.68
CA SER A 102 -13.26 13.86 4.75
C SER A 102 -14.79 13.72 4.76
N VAL A 103 -15.40 14.17 5.86
CA VAL A 103 -16.86 14.21 5.99
C VAL A 103 -17.49 15.16 4.93
N PRO A 104 -16.97 16.38 4.72
CA PRO A 104 -17.52 17.25 3.66
C PRO A 104 -17.49 16.61 2.27
N ARG A 105 -16.41 15.90 1.92
CA ARG A 105 -16.30 15.21 0.63
C ARG A 105 -17.33 14.10 0.49
N SER A 106 -17.55 13.31 1.56
CA SER A 106 -18.54 12.22 1.53
C SER A 106 -19.97 12.73 1.37
N ILE A 107 -20.27 13.91 1.88
CA ILE A 107 -21.57 14.55 1.74
C ILE A 107 -21.72 15.12 0.32
N LYS A 108 -20.68 15.78 -0.20
CA LYS A 108 -20.70 16.40 -1.52
C LYS A 108 -20.76 15.38 -2.65
N ASP A 109 -20.00 14.29 -2.54
CA ASP A 109 -19.93 13.24 -3.55
C ASP A 109 -19.95 11.85 -2.89
N PRO A 110 -21.12 11.40 -2.41
CA PRO A 110 -21.25 10.12 -1.73
C PRO A 110 -20.99 8.92 -2.65
N ILE A 111 -21.31 9.04 -3.93
CA ILE A 111 -21.12 7.95 -4.89
C ILE A 111 -19.63 7.67 -5.07
N LYS A 112 -18.81 8.70 -5.27
CA LYS A 112 -17.38 8.55 -5.43
C LYS A 112 -16.74 8.01 -4.15
N THR A 113 -17.15 8.51 -2.99
CA THR A 113 -16.68 8.03 -1.70
C THR A 113 -17.03 6.55 -1.51
N ASN A 114 -18.23 6.14 -1.85
CA ASN A 114 -18.67 4.75 -1.78
C ASN A 114 -17.85 3.85 -2.72
N MET A 115 -17.65 4.29 -3.96
CA MET A 115 -16.86 3.53 -4.94
C MET A 115 -15.43 3.29 -4.47
N ALA A 116 -14.80 4.29 -3.87
CA ALA A 116 -13.45 4.15 -3.36
C ALA A 116 -13.39 3.32 -2.08
N ASN A 117 -14.27 3.62 -1.10
CA ASN A 117 -14.15 3.06 0.25
C ASN A 117 -14.88 1.74 0.44
N ILE A 118 -15.87 1.43 -0.38
CA ILE A 118 -16.63 0.18 -0.31
C ILE A 118 -16.31 -0.72 -1.49
N ASP A 119 -16.57 -0.27 -2.70
CA ASP A 119 -16.31 -1.09 -3.90
C ASP A 119 -14.80 -1.35 -4.07
N GLY A 120 -13.98 -0.33 -3.83
CA GLY A 120 -12.52 -0.46 -3.88
C GLY A 120 -11.99 -1.41 -2.82
N PHE A 121 -12.53 -1.36 -1.61
CA PHE A 121 -12.16 -2.29 -0.56
C PHE A 121 -12.51 -3.73 -0.94
N LEU A 122 -13.71 -3.95 -1.47
CA LEU A 122 -14.13 -5.27 -1.95
C LEU A 122 -13.22 -5.77 -3.08
N ASN A 123 -12.89 -4.90 -4.04
CA ASN A 123 -11.98 -5.26 -5.12
C ASN A 123 -10.62 -5.72 -4.58
N MET A 124 -10.11 -5.02 -3.58
CA MET A 124 -8.84 -5.39 -2.96
C MET A 124 -8.92 -6.73 -2.23
N LEU A 125 -10.03 -6.99 -1.52
CA LEU A 125 -10.23 -8.29 -0.86
C LEU A 125 -10.29 -9.43 -1.86
N VAL A 126 -11.02 -9.24 -2.95
CA VAL A 126 -11.14 -10.25 -4.02
C VAL A 126 -9.78 -10.51 -4.66
N ALA A 127 -9.07 -9.44 -5.03
CA ALA A 127 -7.75 -9.56 -5.66
C ALA A 127 -6.74 -10.24 -4.73
N ALA A 128 -6.75 -9.88 -3.45
CA ALA A 128 -5.86 -10.49 -2.45
C ALA A 128 -6.17 -11.98 -2.26
N LYS A 129 -7.45 -12.33 -2.20
CA LYS A 129 -7.89 -13.73 -2.11
C LYS A 129 -7.43 -14.54 -3.32
N GLU A 130 -7.65 -14.02 -4.52
CA GLU A 130 -7.25 -14.69 -5.76
C GLU A 130 -5.74 -14.88 -5.83
N ALA A 131 -4.96 -13.90 -5.38
CA ALA A 131 -3.51 -13.96 -5.35
C ALA A 131 -2.95 -14.79 -4.19
N LYS A 132 -3.81 -15.24 -3.28
CA LYS A 132 -3.44 -16.07 -2.12
C LYS A 132 -2.43 -15.37 -1.21
N VAL A 133 -2.63 -14.06 -0.96
CA VAL A 133 -1.79 -13.31 -0.03
C VAL A 133 -1.91 -13.91 1.38
N LYS A 134 -0.83 -13.87 2.14
CA LYS A 134 -0.77 -14.48 3.48
C LYS A 134 -1.52 -13.65 4.53
N ARG A 135 -1.49 -12.33 4.42
CA ARG A 135 -2.13 -11.41 5.36
C ARG A 135 -2.66 -10.18 4.61
N PHE A 136 -3.81 -9.72 5.05
CA PHE A 136 -4.42 -8.48 4.58
C PHE A 136 -4.74 -7.62 5.79
N VAL A 137 -4.10 -6.46 5.89
CA VAL A 137 -4.30 -5.51 6.99
C VAL A 137 -4.85 -4.21 6.40
N TYR A 138 -5.85 -3.66 7.03
CA TYR A 138 -6.48 -2.42 6.59
C TYR A 138 -6.70 -1.47 7.76
N ALA A 139 -6.75 -0.18 7.46
CA ALA A 139 -7.12 0.84 8.43
C ALA A 139 -8.64 0.89 8.57
N ALA A 140 -9.13 0.78 9.79
CA ALA A 140 -10.58 0.81 10.09
C ALA A 140 -11.04 2.23 10.46
#